data_f52a38dfb9d8b77502b0104f86b17f43
#
_entry.id   f52a38dfb9d8b77502b0104f86b17f43
#
_cell.length_a   1.000
_cell.length_b   1.000
_cell.length_c   1.000
_cell.angle_alpha   90.00
_cell.angle_beta   90.00
_cell.angle_gamma   90.00
#
_symmetry.space_group_name_H-M   'P 1'
#
loop_
_entity.id
_entity.type
_entity.pdbx_description
1 polymer ?
#
loop_
_entity_poly.entity_id
_entity_poly.type
_entity_poly.pdbx_seq_one_letter_code
_entity_poly.pdbx_strand_id
1 'polypeptide(L)'
;VKENFEATLKFVLEAEGGYTVDHAGATQMGITIGLMKALKLDLDGDGDTDADDVKLVNADTVRQIFRKEFWNRVNADNLPGSIDLQAADFAYNAGPIAAANILYGNLDPALYRERRIAFYESLCARNPGKYLKYRNGWINRAMAAYEAAVQLMTI
;
A
#
# COMPACT_ATOMS: atom_id res chain seq x y z
N VAL A 1 -6.23 9.26 11.08
CA VAL A 1 -7.51 10.00 11.20
C VAL A 1 -8.15 10.14 9.83
N LYS A 2 -9.47 10.15 9.78
CA LYS A 2 -10.19 10.06 8.50
C LYS A 2 -9.95 11.25 7.57
N GLU A 3 -9.60 12.40 8.12
CA GLU A 3 -9.26 13.60 7.35
C GLU A 3 -8.03 13.42 6.46
N ASN A 4 -7.16 12.47 6.80
CA ASN A 4 -5.92 12.20 6.05
C ASN A 4 -6.12 11.22 4.88
N PHE A 5 -7.32 10.68 4.69
CA PHE A 5 -7.59 9.67 3.65
C PHE A 5 -7.22 10.18 2.26
N GLU A 6 -7.68 11.38 1.88
CA GLU A 6 -7.42 11.92 0.54
C GLU A 6 -5.93 12.16 0.27
N ALA A 7 -5.23 12.73 1.26
CA ALA A 7 -3.80 12.96 1.13
C ALA A 7 -3.02 11.64 1.04
N THR A 8 -3.46 10.62 1.77
CA THR A 8 -2.86 9.29 1.72
C THR A 8 -3.10 8.62 0.38
N LEU A 9 -4.31 8.67 -0.14
CA LEU A 9 -4.63 8.13 -1.47
C LEU A 9 -3.79 8.81 -2.56
N LYS A 10 -3.66 10.13 -2.50
CA LYS A 10 -2.78 10.87 -3.42
C LYS A 10 -1.35 10.38 -3.35
N PHE A 11 -0.80 10.23 -2.14
CA PHE A 11 0.55 9.71 -1.95
C PHE A 11 0.72 8.32 -2.59
N VAL A 12 -0.21 7.42 -2.32
CA VAL A 12 -0.17 6.05 -2.87
C VAL A 12 -0.23 6.06 -4.40
N LEU A 13 -1.12 6.84 -4.99
CA LEU A 13 -1.25 6.92 -6.44
C LEU A 13 -0.01 7.51 -7.11
N GLU A 14 0.65 8.49 -6.50
CA GLU A 14 1.91 9.07 -6.98
C GLU A 14 3.07 8.07 -6.89
N ALA A 15 3.06 7.16 -5.90
CA ALA A 15 4.08 6.14 -5.73
C ALA A 15 3.92 4.95 -6.67
N GLU A 16 2.72 4.72 -7.20
CA GLU A 16 2.42 3.59 -8.07
C GLU A 16 2.52 3.98 -9.55
N GLY A 17 2.87 2.99 -10.40
CA GLY A 17 2.94 3.17 -11.84
C GLY A 17 1.61 2.86 -12.54
N GLY A 18 1.64 2.91 -13.88
CA GLY A 18 0.53 2.49 -14.72
C GLY A 18 0.45 0.98 -14.88
N TYR A 19 -0.20 0.55 -15.97
CA TYR A 19 -0.35 -0.89 -16.30
C TYR A 19 1.00 -1.54 -16.62
N THR A 20 1.28 -2.67 -15.97
CA THR A 20 2.46 -3.51 -16.24
C THR A 20 2.08 -4.99 -16.18
N VAL A 21 2.91 -5.82 -16.82
CA VAL A 21 2.81 -7.28 -16.73
C VAL A 21 4.18 -7.83 -16.34
N ASP A 22 4.22 -8.64 -15.30
CA ASP A 22 5.43 -9.33 -14.86
C ASP A 22 5.12 -10.82 -14.60
N HIS A 23 6.07 -11.54 -13.97
CA HIS A 23 5.90 -12.96 -13.66
C HIS A 23 4.71 -13.25 -12.72
N ALA A 24 4.26 -12.28 -11.95
CA ALA A 24 3.09 -12.41 -11.08
C ALA A 24 1.77 -12.06 -11.77
N GLY A 25 1.82 -11.58 -13.01
CA GLY A 25 0.65 -11.21 -13.81
C GLY A 25 0.49 -9.71 -14.02
N ALA A 26 -0.72 -9.30 -14.40
CA ALA A 26 -1.05 -7.91 -14.70
C ALA A 26 -1.26 -7.08 -13.43
N THR A 27 -0.86 -5.81 -13.50
CA THR A 27 -0.99 -4.82 -12.40
C THR A 27 -1.31 -3.45 -12.99
N GLN A 28 -2.23 -2.72 -12.37
CA GLN A 28 -2.57 -1.34 -12.72
C GLN A 28 -2.69 -0.50 -11.45
N MET A 29 -1.91 0.60 -11.35
CA MET A 29 -1.92 1.48 -10.17
C MET A 29 -1.70 0.73 -8.84
N GLY A 30 -0.92 -0.35 -8.87
CA GLY A 30 -0.70 -1.21 -7.71
C GLY A 30 -1.78 -2.27 -7.47
N ILE A 31 -2.89 -2.24 -8.21
CA ILE A 31 -3.93 -3.28 -8.15
C ILE A 31 -3.53 -4.45 -9.03
N THR A 32 -3.31 -5.61 -8.40
CA THR A 32 -2.90 -6.84 -9.09
C THR A 32 -4.10 -7.63 -9.56
N ILE A 33 -3.90 -8.45 -10.60
CA ILE A 33 -4.91 -9.42 -11.05
C ILE A 33 -5.29 -10.39 -9.92
N GLY A 34 -4.33 -10.77 -9.07
CA GLY A 34 -4.60 -11.63 -7.92
C GLY A 34 -5.58 -11.02 -6.94
N LEU A 35 -5.42 -9.74 -6.61
CA LEU A 35 -6.36 -9.02 -5.75
C LEU A 35 -7.74 -8.91 -6.40
N MET A 36 -7.80 -8.56 -7.69
CA MET A 36 -9.07 -8.44 -8.41
C MET A 36 -9.84 -9.77 -8.45
N LYS A 37 -9.14 -10.88 -8.66
CA LYS A 37 -9.74 -12.23 -8.62
C LYS A 37 -10.28 -12.56 -7.23
N ALA A 38 -9.53 -12.23 -6.17
CA ALA A 38 -9.96 -12.44 -4.80
C ALA A 38 -11.21 -11.62 -4.47
N LEU A 39 -11.35 -10.41 -5.04
CA LEU A 39 -12.50 -9.52 -4.87
C LEU A 39 -13.61 -9.77 -5.90
N LYS A 40 -13.41 -10.66 -6.86
CA LYS A 40 -14.36 -11.02 -7.93
C LYS A 40 -14.79 -9.78 -8.74
N LEU A 41 -13.82 -8.93 -9.11
CA LEU A 41 -14.08 -7.72 -9.87
C LEU A 41 -14.11 -8.03 -11.37
N ASP A 42 -15.28 -7.86 -11.99
CA ASP A 42 -15.52 -8.00 -13.42
C ASP A 42 -15.89 -6.62 -13.97
N LEU A 43 -14.88 -5.85 -14.40
CA LEU A 43 -15.06 -4.46 -14.82
C LEU A 43 -15.53 -4.32 -16.26
N ASP A 44 -15.25 -5.32 -17.12
CA ASP A 44 -15.71 -5.31 -18.51
C ASP A 44 -17.03 -6.07 -18.72
N GLY A 45 -17.54 -6.74 -17.69
CA GLY A 45 -18.85 -7.38 -17.71
C GLY A 45 -18.92 -8.67 -18.52
N ASP A 46 -17.78 -9.33 -18.78
CA ASP A 46 -17.73 -10.56 -19.60
C ASP A 46 -17.88 -11.86 -18.80
N GLY A 47 -18.08 -11.76 -17.49
CA GLY A 47 -18.34 -12.89 -16.60
C GLY A 47 -17.10 -13.50 -15.95
N ASP A 48 -15.91 -12.97 -16.23
CA ASP A 48 -14.67 -13.40 -15.58
C ASP A 48 -13.87 -12.22 -15.01
N THR A 49 -12.75 -12.52 -14.37
CA THR A 49 -11.78 -11.51 -13.90
C THR A 49 -10.43 -11.85 -14.49
N ASP A 50 -10.00 -11.05 -15.45
CA ASP A 50 -8.75 -11.26 -16.19
C ASP A 50 -7.95 -9.96 -16.37
N ALA A 51 -6.93 -10.01 -17.23
CA ALA A 51 -6.07 -8.87 -17.51
C ALA A 51 -6.83 -7.70 -18.14
N ASP A 52 -7.92 -7.96 -18.87
CA ASP A 52 -8.74 -6.88 -19.45
C ASP A 52 -9.45 -6.07 -18.36
N ASP A 53 -9.87 -6.72 -17.28
CA ASP A 53 -10.41 -6.03 -16.11
C ASP A 53 -9.35 -5.16 -15.42
N VAL A 54 -8.12 -5.66 -15.30
CA VAL A 54 -7.01 -4.90 -14.71
C VAL A 54 -6.75 -3.61 -15.49
N LYS A 55 -6.81 -3.66 -16.81
CA LYS A 55 -6.62 -2.48 -17.68
C LYS A 55 -7.68 -1.40 -17.46
N LEU A 56 -8.87 -1.77 -17.00
CA LEU A 56 -9.98 -0.86 -16.74
C LEU A 56 -9.92 -0.19 -15.36
N VAL A 57 -8.98 -0.59 -14.50
CA VAL A 57 -8.80 0.04 -13.19
C VAL A 57 -8.43 1.51 -13.38
N ASN A 58 -9.21 2.39 -12.78
CA ASN A 58 -8.99 3.84 -12.78
C ASN A 58 -8.89 4.38 -11.35
N ALA A 59 -8.72 5.70 -11.20
CA ALA A 59 -8.58 6.32 -9.89
C ALA A 59 -9.79 6.07 -8.96
N ASP A 60 -11.01 6.06 -9.50
CA ASP A 60 -12.21 5.78 -8.69
C ASP A 60 -12.24 4.34 -8.19
N THR A 61 -11.87 3.38 -9.04
CA THR A 61 -11.75 1.97 -8.66
C THR A 61 -10.71 1.80 -7.56
N VAL A 62 -9.54 2.40 -7.73
CA VAL A 62 -8.46 2.36 -6.71
C VAL A 62 -8.93 2.97 -5.41
N ARG A 63 -9.65 4.11 -5.45
CA ARG A 63 -10.17 4.78 -4.27
C ARG A 63 -11.07 3.86 -3.44
N GLN A 64 -11.99 3.16 -4.09
CA GLN A 64 -12.91 2.23 -3.42
C GLN A 64 -12.16 1.03 -2.82
N ILE A 65 -11.28 0.42 -3.58
CA ILE A 65 -10.46 -0.71 -3.14
C ILE A 65 -9.54 -0.28 -1.98
N PHE A 66 -8.87 0.86 -2.13
CA PHE A 66 -7.97 1.38 -1.11
C PHE A 66 -8.69 1.63 0.20
N ARG A 67 -9.89 2.25 0.15
CA ARG A 67 -10.70 2.49 1.35
C ARG A 67 -11.05 1.19 2.06
N LYS A 68 -11.61 0.23 1.32
CA LYS A 68 -12.16 -1.00 1.89
C LYS A 68 -11.09 -2.00 2.30
N GLU A 69 -10.09 -2.24 1.44
CA GLU A 69 -9.18 -3.35 1.59
C GLU A 69 -7.86 -2.99 2.27
N PHE A 70 -7.55 -1.70 2.41
CA PHE A 70 -6.28 -1.25 2.99
C PHE A 70 -6.49 -0.27 4.14
N TRP A 71 -7.08 0.88 3.89
CA TRP A 71 -7.32 1.91 4.90
C TRP A 71 -8.14 1.39 6.08
N ASN A 72 -9.30 0.79 5.80
CA ASN A 72 -10.16 0.26 6.85
C ASN A 72 -9.54 -0.95 7.55
N ARG A 73 -8.79 -1.77 6.84
CA ARG A 73 -8.20 -2.98 7.42
C ARG A 73 -7.07 -2.69 8.41
N VAL A 74 -6.38 -1.58 8.28
CA VAL A 74 -5.43 -1.11 9.30
C VAL A 74 -6.08 -0.18 10.32
N ASN A 75 -7.39 0.02 10.22
CA ASN A 75 -8.15 0.91 11.10
C ASN A 75 -7.62 2.34 11.11
N ALA A 76 -7.26 2.85 9.93
CA ALA A 76 -6.56 4.13 9.81
C ALA A 76 -7.35 5.34 10.30
N ASP A 77 -8.69 5.29 10.24
CA ASP A 77 -9.53 6.36 10.80
C ASP A 77 -9.23 6.63 12.29
N ASN A 78 -8.81 5.59 13.01
CA ASN A 78 -8.57 5.63 14.45
C ASN A 78 -7.08 5.66 14.82
N LEU A 79 -6.18 5.70 13.84
CA LEU A 79 -4.75 5.85 14.09
C LEU A 79 -4.38 7.33 14.25
N PRO A 80 -3.30 7.63 14.99
CA PRO A 80 -2.75 8.99 15.02
C PRO A 80 -2.44 9.49 13.61
N GLY A 81 -2.59 10.80 13.38
CA GLY A 81 -2.42 11.42 12.07
C GLY A 81 -1.03 11.31 11.45
N SER A 82 -0.05 10.86 12.22
CA SER A 82 1.31 10.60 11.73
C SER A 82 1.57 9.12 11.44
N ILE A 83 0.65 8.25 11.80
CA ILE A 83 0.78 6.80 11.63
C ILE A 83 -0.15 6.31 10.51
N ASP A 84 -1.31 6.92 10.36
CA ASP A 84 -2.36 6.47 9.43
C ASP A 84 -1.87 6.38 7.98
N LEU A 85 -1.23 7.42 7.45
CA LEU A 85 -0.66 7.42 6.10
C LEU A 85 0.40 6.33 5.95
N GLN A 86 1.31 6.23 6.91
CA GLN A 86 2.37 5.23 6.87
C GLN A 86 1.80 3.81 6.88
N ALA A 87 0.82 3.54 7.74
CA ALA A 87 0.21 2.21 7.85
C ALA A 87 -0.58 1.84 6.60
N ALA A 88 -1.36 2.77 6.05
CA ALA A 88 -2.16 2.51 4.86
C ALA A 88 -1.29 2.34 3.61
N ASP A 89 -0.24 3.13 3.45
CA ASP A 89 0.72 2.97 2.36
C ASP A 89 1.47 1.64 2.47
N PHE A 90 1.91 1.27 3.67
CA PHE A 90 2.57 -0.03 3.87
C PHE A 90 1.61 -1.19 3.59
N ALA A 91 0.35 -1.07 4.00
CA ALA A 91 -0.67 -2.05 3.67
C ALA A 91 -0.83 -2.22 2.15
N TYR A 92 -0.85 -1.13 1.41
CA TYR A 92 -0.97 -1.16 -0.05
C TYR A 92 0.27 -1.79 -0.71
N ASN A 93 1.46 -1.51 -0.18
CA ASN A 93 2.73 -2.00 -0.71
C ASN A 93 3.01 -3.47 -0.35
N ALA A 94 2.73 -3.89 0.88
CA ALA A 94 3.13 -5.20 1.41
C ALA A 94 1.99 -6.03 2.00
N GLY A 95 0.77 -5.52 1.95
CA GLY A 95 -0.42 -6.17 2.50
C GLY A 95 -0.82 -5.65 3.87
N PRO A 96 -2.13 -5.67 4.17
CA PRO A 96 -2.65 -5.14 5.43
C PRO A 96 -2.21 -5.94 6.67
N ILE A 97 -1.92 -7.23 6.52
CA ILE A 97 -1.42 -8.05 7.64
C ILE A 97 -0.05 -7.56 8.09
N ALA A 98 0.90 -7.37 7.16
CA ALA A 98 2.23 -6.87 7.48
C ALA A 98 2.16 -5.49 8.16
N ALA A 99 1.32 -4.60 7.61
CA ALA A 99 1.16 -3.25 8.15
C ALA A 99 0.54 -3.26 9.56
N ALA A 100 -0.46 -4.11 9.80
CA ALA A 100 -1.11 -4.22 11.10
C ALA A 100 -0.21 -4.88 12.15
N ASN A 101 0.63 -5.83 11.76
CA ASN A 101 1.50 -6.57 12.70
C ASN A 101 2.52 -5.68 13.42
N ILE A 102 2.85 -4.53 12.87
CA ILE A 102 3.79 -3.59 13.50
C ILE A 102 3.09 -2.43 14.23
N LEU A 103 1.76 -2.46 14.32
CA LEU A 103 0.93 -1.50 15.07
C LEU A 103 0.74 -1.98 16.51
N TYR A 104 1.78 -1.86 17.34
CA TYR A 104 1.69 -2.25 18.74
C TYR A 104 2.50 -1.30 19.64
N GLY A 105 2.04 -1.17 20.90
CA GLY A 105 2.69 -0.32 21.89
C GLY A 105 2.50 1.17 21.64
N ASN A 106 3.29 1.98 22.31
CA ASN A 106 3.32 3.44 22.11
C ASN A 106 4.12 3.75 20.85
N LEU A 107 3.40 3.98 19.74
CA LEU A 107 4.03 4.29 18.47
C LEU A 107 4.17 5.79 18.26
N ASP A 108 5.38 6.21 17.94
CA ASP A 108 5.61 7.47 17.27
C ASP A 108 5.87 7.24 15.76
N PRO A 109 5.83 8.29 14.94
CA PRO A 109 6.01 8.15 13.50
C PRO A 109 7.34 7.52 13.08
N ALA A 110 8.42 7.87 13.77
CA ALA A 110 9.75 7.35 13.48
C ALA A 110 9.86 5.88 13.82
N LEU A 111 9.25 5.44 14.92
CA LEU A 111 9.25 4.03 15.30
C LEU A 111 8.47 3.16 14.31
N TYR A 112 7.33 3.65 13.80
CA TYR A 112 6.61 2.92 12.75
C TYR A 112 7.47 2.78 11.49
N ARG A 113 8.10 3.85 11.05
CA ARG A 113 9.03 3.82 9.92
C ARG A 113 10.16 2.80 10.13
N GLU A 114 10.78 2.80 11.30
CA GLU A 114 11.88 1.87 11.64
C GLU A 114 11.40 0.41 11.58
N ARG A 115 10.22 0.11 12.09
CA ARG A 115 9.64 -1.23 12.04
C ARG A 115 9.31 -1.66 10.61
N ARG A 116 8.81 -0.75 9.79
CA ARG A 116 8.57 -0.99 8.36
C ARG A 116 9.88 -1.32 7.63
N ILE A 117 10.93 -0.54 7.85
CA ILE A 117 12.24 -0.78 7.27
C ILE A 117 12.80 -2.14 7.73
N ALA A 118 12.67 -2.47 9.02
CA ALA A 118 13.09 -3.77 9.55
C ALA A 118 12.37 -4.94 8.88
N PHE A 119 11.09 -4.78 8.51
CA PHE A 119 10.36 -5.78 7.74
C PHE A 119 11.02 -6.03 6.38
N TYR A 120 11.37 -4.99 5.64
CA TYR A 120 12.05 -5.12 4.34
C TYR A 120 13.44 -5.76 4.49
N GLU A 121 14.20 -5.34 5.48
CA GLU A 121 15.52 -5.93 5.77
C GLU A 121 15.40 -7.42 6.08
N SER A 122 14.37 -7.82 6.82
CA SER A 122 14.09 -9.22 7.12
C SER A 122 13.78 -10.04 5.86
N LEU A 123 12.99 -9.49 4.93
CA LEU A 123 12.74 -10.15 3.63
C LEU A 123 14.03 -10.34 2.84
N CYS A 124 14.88 -9.32 2.77
CA CYS A 124 16.14 -9.36 2.05
C CYS A 124 17.12 -10.36 2.68
N ALA A 125 17.15 -10.44 4.01
CA ALA A 125 18.01 -11.39 4.73
C ALA A 125 17.57 -12.84 4.51
N ARG A 126 16.25 -13.09 4.46
CA ARG A 126 15.72 -14.45 4.26
C ARG A 126 15.87 -14.96 2.83
N ASN A 127 15.75 -14.08 1.84
CA ASN A 127 15.88 -14.45 0.43
C ASN A 127 16.48 -13.30 -0.39
N PRO A 128 17.81 -13.06 -0.29
CA PRO A 128 18.45 -11.95 -0.99
C PRO A 128 18.34 -12.06 -2.52
N GLY A 129 18.38 -13.27 -3.06
CA GLY A 129 18.23 -13.50 -4.51
C GLY A 129 16.92 -13.00 -5.08
N LYS A 130 15.84 -13.00 -4.27
CA LYS A 130 14.51 -12.53 -4.67
C LYS A 130 14.28 -11.06 -4.35
N TYR A 131 14.73 -10.58 -3.19
CA TYR A 131 14.27 -9.31 -2.62
C TYR A 131 15.30 -8.19 -2.59
N LEU A 132 16.61 -8.51 -2.61
CA LEU A 132 17.64 -7.49 -2.41
C LEU A 132 17.57 -6.37 -3.45
N LYS A 133 17.18 -6.67 -4.67
CA LYS A 133 17.00 -5.69 -5.76
C LYS A 133 15.92 -4.64 -5.47
N TYR A 134 14.98 -4.93 -4.58
CA TYR A 134 13.90 -4.01 -4.22
C TYR A 134 14.20 -3.16 -2.98
N ARG A 135 15.26 -3.49 -2.24
CA ARG A 135 15.55 -2.93 -0.93
C ARG A 135 15.58 -1.40 -0.92
N ASN A 136 16.35 -0.81 -1.82
CA ASN A 136 16.52 0.65 -1.85
C ASN A 136 15.20 1.37 -2.19
N GLY A 137 14.43 0.86 -3.14
CA GLY A 137 13.13 1.42 -3.48
C GLY A 137 12.13 1.32 -2.32
N TRP A 138 12.11 0.19 -1.64
CA TRP A 138 11.23 0.00 -0.47
C TRP A 138 11.58 0.93 0.69
N ILE A 139 12.87 1.09 1.00
CA ILE A 139 13.33 1.98 2.07
C ILE A 139 13.04 3.43 1.69
N ASN A 140 13.30 3.83 0.45
CA ASN A 140 12.99 5.18 -0.03
C ASN A 140 11.49 5.48 0.10
N ARG A 141 10.63 4.53 -0.23
CA ARG A 141 9.18 4.68 -0.07
C ARG A 141 8.77 4.82 1.40
N ALA A 142 9.37 4.02 2.29
CA ALA A 142 9.11 4.12 3.73
C ALA A 142 9.51 5.50 4.28
N MET A 143 10.66 6.03 3.85
CA MET A 143 11.12 7.36 4.22
C MET A 143 10.20 8.45 3.68
N ALA A 144 9.78 8.34 2.42
CA ALA A 144 8.85 9.30 1.80
C ALA A 144 7.48 9.30 2.50
N ALA A 145 6.96 8.13 2.85
CA ALA A 145 5.70 8.00 3.59
C ALA A 145 5.79 8.64 4.98
N TYR A 146 6.91 8.45 5.68
CA TYR A 146 7.17 9.10 6.95
C TYR A 146 7.17 10.63 6.82
N GLU A 147 7.88 11.17 5.85
CA GLU A 147 7.95 12.61 5.63
C GLU A 147 6.58 13.20 5.29
N ALA A 148 5.83 12.54 4.42
CA ALA A 148 4.47 12.96 4.06
C ALA A 148 3.54 12.94 5.29
N ALA A 149 3.62 11.89 6.11
CA ALA A 149 2.81 11.77 7.33
C ALA A 149 3.13 12.87 8.34
N VAL A 150 4.40 13.18 8.54
CA VAL A 150 4.83 14.25 9.46
C VAL A 150 4.36 15.62 8.95
N GLN A 151 4.42 15.86 7.65
CA GLN A 151 3.93 17.12 7.05
C GLN A 151 2.43 17.33 7.28
N LEU A 152 1.62 16.26 7.23
CA LEU A 152 0.19 16.36 7.52
C LEU A 152 -0.12 16.83 8.94
N MET A 153 0.80 16.61 9.88
CA MET A 153 0.61 17.05 11.26
C MET A 153 0.83 18.55 11.47
N THR A 154 1.49 19.23 10.54
CA THR A 154 1.87 20.64 10.66
C THR A 154 0.91 21.60 9.98
N ILE A 155 -0.17 21.10 9.40
CA ILE A 155 -1.17 21.91 8.69
C ILE A 155 -2.29 22.36 9.62
#